data_fc234266c4057f7ae0ebbb4d6c14beb0
#
_entry.id   fc234266c4057f7ae0ebbb4d6c14beb0
#
_cell.length_a   1.000
_cell.length_b   1.000
_cell.length_c   1.000
_cell.angle_alpha   90.00
_cell.angle_beta   90.00
_cell.angle_gamma   90.00
#
_symmetry.space_group_name_H-M   'P 1'
#
loop_
_entity.id
_entity.type
_entity.pdbx_description
1 polymer ?
#
loop_
_entity_poly.entity_id
_entity_poly.type
_entity_poly.pdbx_seq_one_letter_code
_entity_poly.pdbx_strand_id
1 'polypeptide(L)'
;QSTLPWIDDRLIEEKRLAEQRQERARKAGNLALASEPVLTQLGVFALYARSFFLADAPPTGEASEAHAWCMRVGQKSWMELSNNRCQGQLAIALFRGGERETAESIIESLKQRAVGGPRGEQAADRGEDNWQGMWWRNRHPMWWSWAQAPIETQSLMIEAFDEIVGDTESVEAMKAWLVQQKRTSRWPGSSATANAVGVLLGRGNDLLGDSSLVEVTVGGESIKPGENGASKVEAGTGFFENRFVRREITPSMAEIIFQKAEGGGLAFGGVHWQYLDHIENVEASGRDELAVTKELFTKIMTKSGPVLEPVVALEKVSVGEELVVRLKITSDRTYEFLELTDHRPCVTEPMDVLSGWRWADGVGWYQVTRDASTQFFFERLPQG
;
A
#
# COMPACT_ATOMS: atom_id res chain seq x y z
N GLN A 1 4.61 -25.31 21.21
CA GLN A 1 4.99 -25.32 22.66
C GLN A 1 6.50 -25.12 22.87
N SER A 2 7.38 -25.58 21.97
CA SER A 2 8.85 -25.43 22.12
C SER A 2 9.35 -23.98 22.06
N THR A 3 8.57 -23.02 21.54
CA THR A 3 8.94 -21.59 21.44
C THR A 3 8.49 -20.76 22.64
N LEU A 4 7.58 -21.26 23.49
CA LEU A 4 7.07 -20.52 24.64
C LEU A 4 8.15 -20.10 25.63
N PRO A 5 9.10 -20.98 26.03
CA PRO A 5 10.18 -20.58 26.93
C PRO A 5 11.01 -19.41 26.39
N TRP A 6 11.27 -19.39 25.10
CA TRP A 6 11.98 -18.29 24.47
C TRP A 6 11.19 -16.97 24.52
N ILE A 7 9.85 -17.02 24.33
CA ILE A 7 9.00 -15.82 24.45
C ILE A 7 8.99 -15.33 25.89
N ASP A 8 8.85 -16.24 26.85
CA ASP A 8 8.87 -15.93 28.29
C ASP A 8 10.22 -15.32 28.71
N ASP A 9 11.35 -15.86 28.24
CA ASP A 9 12.68 -15.28 28.44
C ASP A 9 12.79 -13.85 27.86
N ARG A 10 12.16 -13.55 26.73
CA ARG A 10 12.13 -12.18 26.19
C ARG A 10 11.36 -11.20 27.04
N LEU A 11 10.25 -11.62 27.67
CA LEU A 11 9.51 -10.77 28.60
C LEU A 11 10.29 -10.51 29.89
N ILE A 12 10.96 -11.55 30.43
CA ILE A 12 11.83 -11.42 31.61
C ILE A 12 12.99 -10.46 31.31
N GLU A 13 13.64 -10.62 30.15
CA GLU A 13 14.73 -9.75 29.71
C GLU A 13 14.28 -8.31 29.51
N GLU A 14 13.10 -8.09 28.93
CA GLU A 14 12.51 -6.75 28.75
C GLU A 14 12.35 -6.02 30.09
N LYS A 15 11.75 -6.68 31.08
CA LYS A 15 11.59 -6.16 32.44
C LYS A 15 12.97 -5.83 33.05
N ARG A 16 13.92 -6.76 33.01
CA ARG A 16 15.26 -6.62 33.58
C ARG A 16 16.00 -5.44 32.95
N LEU A 17 16.00 -5.30 31.64
CA LEU A 17 16.66 -4.22 30.93
C LEU A 17 16.01 -2.85 31.20
N ALA A 18 14.71 -2.80 31.33
CA ALA A 18 14.00 -1.57 31.67
C ALA A 18 14.33 -1.10 33.09
N GLU A 19 14.33 -2.00 34.08
CA GLU A 19 14.73 -1.71 35.44
C GLU A 19 16.18 -1.22 35.53
N GLN A 20 17.11 -1.86 34.82
CA GLN A 20 18.50 -1.42 34.74
C GLN A 20 18.65 -0.02 34.12
N ARG A 21 17.91 0.29 33.05
CA ARG A 21 17.93 1.64 32.44
C ARG A 21 17.41 2.69 33.40
N GLN A 22 16.32 2.42 34.12
CA GLN A 22 15.78 3.34 35.12
C GLN A 22 16.76 3.57 36.26
N GLU A 23 17.41 2.52 36.77
CA GLU A 23 18.40 2.66 37.87
C GLU A 23 19.62 3.48 37.41
N ARG A 24 20.12 3.23 36.21
CA ARG A 24 21.23 4.04 35.63
C ARG A 24 20.83 5.50 35.46
N ALA A 25 19.60 5.77 34.99
CA ALA A 25 19.09 7.12 34.82
C ALA A 25 18.94 7.86 36.16
N ARG A 26 18.45 7.18 37.20
CA ARG A 26 18.38 7.73 38.56
C ARG A 26 19.77 8.07 39.13
N LYS A 27 20.74 7.16 38.96
CA LYS A 27 22.13 7.40 39.37
C LYS A 27 22.79 8.56 38.61
N ALA A 28 22.43 8.79 37.37
CA ALA A 28 22.91 9.88 36.53
C ALA A 28 22.17 11.21 36.76
N GLY A 29 21.14 11.26 37.61
CA GLY A 29 20.34 12.44 37.87
C GLY A 29 19.42 12.83 36.71
N ASN A 30 19.22 11.95 35.72
CA ASN A 30 18.36 12.20 34.57
C ASN A 30 16.92 11.78 34.88
N LEU A 31 16.12 12.70 35.42
CA LEU A 31 14.76 12.47 35.84
C LEU A 31 13.82 12.09 34.66
N ALA A 32 14.11 12.58 33.46
CA ALA A 32 13.30 12.27 32.28
C ALA A 32 13.44 10.80 31.85
N LEU A 33 14.65 10.24 31.89
CA LEU A 33 14.91 8.82 31.59
C LEU A 33 14.63 7.90 32.80
N ALA A 34 14.49 8.45 34.00
CA ALA A 34 14.07 7.73 35.21
C ALA A 34 12.53 7.64 35.34
N SER A 35 11.77 8.26 34.41
CA SER A 35 10.32 8.20 34.32
C SER A 35 9.80 6.78 33.99
N GLU A 36 8.50 6.64 33.77
CA GLU A 36 7.91 5.33 33.48
C GLU A 36 8.59 4.68 32.26
N PRO A 37 8.84 3.36 32.31
CA PRO A 37 9.47 2.66 31.20
C PRO A 37 8.51 2.55 30.03
N VAL A 38 9.05 2.52 28.81
CA VAL A 38 8.31 2.22 27.57
C VAL A 38 8.80 0.87 27.05
N LEU A 39 7.87 0.02 26.62
CA LEU A 39 8.21 -1.28 26.04
C LEU A 39 8.99 -1.10 24.72
N THR A 40 9.99 -1.94 24.53
CA THR A 40 10.68 -2.02 23.24
C THR A 40 9.77 -2.68 22.19
N GLN A 41 10.07 -2.50 20.91
CA GLN A 41 9.34 -3.19 19.82
C GLN A 41 9.37 -4.72 19.99
N LEU A 42 10.51 -5.26 20.47
CA LEU A 42 10.65 -6.69 20.73
C LEU A 42 9.83 -7.12 21.96
N GLY A 43 9.78 -6.31 23.00
CA GLY A 43 8.95 -6.56 24.18
C GLY A 43 7.46 -6.57 23.85
N VAL A 44 7.01 -5.61 23.03
CA VAL A 44 5.61 -5.58 22.51
C VAL A 44 5.33 -6.81 21.65
N PHE A 45 6.23 -7.17 20.73
CA PHE A 45 6.08 -8.37 19.92
C PHE A 45 6.02 -9.65 20.76
N ALA A 46 6.86 -9.78 21.76
CA ALA A 46 6.86 -10.93 22.66
C ALA A 46 5.55 -11.01 23.45
N LEU A 47 5.03 -9.87 23.92
CA LEU A 47 3.75 -9.80 24.62
C LEU A 47 2.59 -10.22 23.71
N TYR A 48 2.55 -9.71 22.47
CA TYR A 48 1.60 -10.10 21.43
C TYR A 48 1.67 -11.60 21.12
N ALA A 49 2.87 -12.12 20.85
CA ALA A 49 3.06 -13.54 20.57
C ALA A 49 2.62 -14.43 21.74
N ARG A 50 2.89 -13.98 22.98
CA ARG A 50 2.48 -14.69 24.19
C ARG A 50 0.96 -14.72 24.38
N SER A 51 0.26 -13.67 23.93
CA SER A 51 -1.20 -13.54 24.06
C SER A 51 -2.00 -14.67 23.40
N PHE A 52 -1.45 -15.34 22.39
CA PHE A 52 -2.10 -16.48 21.72
C PHE A 52 -2.17 -17.75 22.58
N PHE A 53 -1.40 -17.82 23.66
CA PHE A 53 -1.24 -19.02 24.46
C PHE A 53 -1.65 -18.83 25.92
N LEU A 54 -2.32 -17.72 26.26
CA LEU A 54 -2.67 -17.42 27.65
C LEU A 54 -3.68 -18.44 28.23
N ALA A 55 -4.62 -18.93 27.42
CA ALA A 55 -5.60 -19.91 27.86
C ALA A 55 -5.00 -21.32 28.00
N ASP A 56 -4.21 -21.76 27.00
CA ASP A 56 -3.74 -23.16 26.95
C ASP A 56 -2.48 -23.40 27.78
N ALA A 57 -1.63 -22.38 27.94
CA ALA A 57 -0.36 -22.46 28.65
C ALA A 57 -0.04 -21.13 29.33
N PRO A 58 -0.71 -20.76 30.43
CA PRO A 58 -0.48 -19.50 31.13
C PRO A 58 0.98 -19.40 31.62
N PRO A 59 1.59 -18.19 31.65
CA PRO A 59 2.93 -18.02 32.15
C PRO A 59 2.99 -18.29 33.64
N THR A 60 4.10 -18.87 34.13
CA THR A 60 4.27 -19.24 35.52
C THR A 60 5.57 -18.66 36.10
N GLY A 61 5.67 -18.54 37.44
CA GLY A 61 6.87 -18.06 38.11
C GLY A 61 7.31 -16.68 37.63
N GLU A 62 8.60 -16.52 37.35
CA GLU A 62 9.19 -15.27 36.90
C GLU A 62 8.58 -14.75 35.58
N ALA A 63 8.23 -15.65 34.68
CA ALA A 63 7.57 -15.30 33.43
C ALA A 63 6.18 -14.66 33.66
N SER A 64 5.42 -15.13 34.65
CA SER A 64 4.14 -14.53 35.03
C SER A 64 4.29 -13.10 35.56
N GLU A 65 5.30 -12.88 36.41
CA GLU A 65 5.61 -11.54 36.92
C GLU A 65 6.04 -10.59 35.83
N ALA A 66 6.90 -11.06 34.91
CA ALA A 66 7.36 -10.28 33.78
C ALA A 66 6.22 -9.95 32.81
N HIS A 67 5.35 -10.91 32.50
CA HIS A 67 4.16 -10.68 31.69
C HIS A 67 3.24 -9.62 32.31
N ALA A 68 2.90 -9.77 33.61
CA ALA A 68 2.07 -8.80 34.30
C ALA A 68 2.70 -7.41 34.36
N TRP A 69 4.02 -7.33 34.50
CA TRP A 69 4.76 -6.07 34.44
C TRP A 69 4.67 -5.43 33.04
N CYS A 70 4.91 -6.20 31.95
CA CYS A 70 4.78 -5.72 30.58
C CYS A 70 3.36 -5.21 30.25
N MET A 71 2.32 -5.91 30.73
CA MET A 71 0.94 -5.49 30.61
C MET A 71 0.70 -4.11 31.23
N ARG A 72 1.11 -3.92 32.51
CA ARG A 72 0.98 -2.62 33.21
C ARG A 72 1.75 -1.50 32.54
N VAL A 73 2.98 -1.76 32.10
CA VAL A 73 3.78 -0.77 31.37
C VAL A 73 3.12 -0.41 30.05
N GLY A 74 2.65 -1.41 29.31
CA GLY A 74 1.94 -1.19 28.05
C GLY A 74 0.70 -0.32 28.21
N GLN A 75 -0.14 -0.58 29.24
CA GLN A 75 -1.31 0.23 29.54
C GLN A 75 -0.98 1.71 29.77
N LYS A 76 0.12 1.99 30.46
CA LYS A 76 0.49 3.36 30.83
C LYS A 76 1.20 4.13 29.73
N SER A 77 2.01 3.44 28.93
CA SER A 77 2.94 4.08 27.98
C SER A 77 2.64 3.81 26.51
N TRP A 78 1.46 3.27 26.14
CA TRP A 78 1.12 2.95 24.76
C TRP A 78 1.18 4.15 23.81
N MET A 79 0.90 5.37 24.30
CA MET A 79 0.96 6.59 23.50
C MET A 79 2.39 6.97 23.09
N GLU A 80 3.39 6.49 23.80
CA GLU A 80 4.80 6.75 23.50
C GLU A 80 5.36 5.78 22.45
N LEU A 81 4.61 4.74 22.09
CA LEU A 81 4.98 3.85 21.01
C LEU A 81 4.83 4.58 19.67
N SER A 82 5.93 4.87 19.01
CA SER A 82 5.98 5.64 17.76
C SER A 82 5.48 4.89 16.52
N ASN A 83 5.25 3.58 16.63
CA ASN A 83 4.94 2.69 15.53
C ASN A 83 3.51 2.14 15.65
N ASN A 84 2.66 2.38 14.65
CA ASN A 84 1.28 1.89 14.62
C ASN A 84 1.21 0.37 14.77
N ARG A 85 2.15 -0.39 14.20
CA ARG A 85 2.22 -1.84 14.33
C ARG A 85 2.38 -2.27 15.79
N CYS A 86 3.28 -1.62 16.52
CA CYS A 86 3.45 -1.90 17.95
C CYS A 86 2.20 -1.56 18.75
N GLN A 87 1.52 -0.46 18.42
CA GLN A 87 0.26 -0.11 19.08
C GLN A 87 -0.84 -1.15 18.81
N GLY A 88 -0.97 -1.63 17.58
CA GLY A 88 -1.92 -2.70 17.24
C GLY A 88 -1.59 -4.02 17.94
N GLN A 89 -0.31 -4.42 17.96
CA GLN A 89 0.13 -5.62 18.70
C GLN A 89 -0.16 -5.51 20.19
N LEU A 90 0.11 -4.35 20.78
CA LEU A 90 -0.16 -4.11 22.19
C LEU A 90 -1.67 -4.12 22.48
N ALA A 91 -2.50 -3.52 21.63
CA ALA A 91 -3.95 -3.53 21.78
C ALA A 91 -4.51 -4.96 21.84
N ILE A 92 -4.09 -5.83 20.91
CA ILE A 92 -4.50 -7.25 20.90
C ILE A 92 -4.02 -7.97 22.18
N ALA A 93 -2.76 -7.75 22.57
CA ALA A 93 -2.21 -8.37 23.76
C ALA A 93 -2.95 -7.94 25.03
N LEU A 94 -3.26 -6.64 25.18
CA LEU A 94 -4.03 -6.09 26.28
C LEU A 94 -5.45 -6.64 26.29
N PHE A 95 -6.13 -6.67 25.16
CA PHE A 95 -7.48 -7.22 25.05
C PHE A 95 -7.55 -8.68 25.47
N ARG A 96 -6.65 -9.53 24.95
CA ARG A 96 -6.56 -10.95 25.32
C ARG A 96 -6.17 -11.17 26.77
N GLY A 97 -5.43 -10.22 27.35
CA GLY A 97 -5.05 -10.20 28.76
C GLY A 97 -6.11 -9.62 29.69
N GLY A 98 -7.29 -9.22 29.18
CA GLY A 98 -8.41 -8.71 29.97
C GLY A 98 -8.47 -7.17 30.12
N GLU A 99 -7.52 -6.43 29.57
CA GLU A 99 -7.42 -4.96 29.66
C GLU A 99 -8.17 -4.28 28.52
N ARG A 100 -9.48 -4.52 28.46
CA ARG A 100 -10.35 -4.15 27.35
C ARG A 100 -10.41 -2.64 27.10
N GLU A 101 -10.59 -1.84 28.14
CA GLU A 101 -10.77 -0.38 28.04
C GLU A 101 -9.56 0.30 27.36
N THR A 102 -8.34 -0.11 27.76
CA THR A 102 -7.11 0.43 27.14
C THR A 102 -6.97 -0.04 25.69
N ALA A 103 -7.30 -1.30 25.41
CA ALA A 103 -7.28 -1.83 24.06
C ALA A 103 -8.21 -1.07 23.12
N GLU A 104 -9.45 -0.82 23.52
CA GLU A 104 -10.43 -0.03 22.78
C GLU A 104 -9.96 1.43 22.57
N SER A 105 -9.33 2.04 23.58
CA SER A 105 -8.77 3.38 23.48
C SER A 105 -7.63 3.46 22.43
N ILE A 106 -6.79 2.43 22.36
CA ILE A 106 -5.75 2.33 21.33
C ILE A 106 -6.38 2.23 19.92
N ILE A 107 -7.40 1.38 19.75
CA ILE A 107 -8.10 1.21 18.48
C ILE A 107 -8.75 2.53 18.04
N GLU A 108 -9.43 3.23 18.92
CA GLU A 108 -10.02 4.54 18.62
C GLU A 108 -8.97 5.55 18.18
N SER A 109 -7.85 5.63 18.89
CA SER A 109 -6.72 6.48 18.50
C SER A 109 -6.12 6.09 17.14
N LEU A 110 -6.02 4.80 16.83
CA LEU A 110 -5.57 4.32 15.52
C LEU A 110 -6.57 4.70 14.43
N LYS A 111 -7.88 4.55 14.68
CA LYS A 111 -8.95 4.92 13.75
C LYS A 111 -8.90 6.39 13.37
N GLN A 112 -8.74 7.29 14.34
CA GLN A 112 -8.64 8.74 14.10
C GLN A 112 -7.43 9.15 13.26
N ARG A 113 -6.38 8.34 13.23
CA ARG A 113 -5.14 8.61 12.47
C ARG A 113 -5.06 7.87 11.15
N ALA A 114 -6.09 7.12 10.79
CA ALA A 114 -6.17 6.42 9.52
C ALA A 114 -6.32 7.40 8.35
N VAL A 115 -5.93 6.95 7.18
CA VAL A 115 -6.19 7.62 5.90
C VAL A 115 -7.34 6.89 5.23
N GLY A 116 -8.31 7.65 4.70
CA GLY A 116 -9.53 7.05 4.16
C GLY A 116 -10.45 6.52 5.25
N GLY A 117 -11.34 5.61 4.89
CA GLY A 117 -12.32 5.02 5.79
C GLY A 117 -13.34 4.17 5.07
N PRO A 118 -14.41 3.74 5.76
CA PRO A 118 -15.55 3.06 5.16
C PRO A 118 -16.14 3.86 3.98
N ARG A 119 -16.65 3.15 2.98
CA ARG A 119 -17.34 3.77 1.84
C ARG A 119 -18.74 4.19 2.28
N GLY A 120 -18.88 5.44 2.75
CA GLY A 120 -20.19 5.99 3.10
C GLY A 120 -21.04 6.29 1.85
N GLU A 121 -22.37 6.37 2.02
CA GLU A 121 -23.32 6.73 0.95
C GLU A 121 -22.96 8.06 0.27
N GLN A 122 -22.36 9.00 1.01
CA GLN A 122 -21.93 10.31 0.48
C GLN A 122 -20.70 10.25 -0.45
N ALA A 123 -19.90 9.19 -0.42
CA ALA A 123 -18.76 9.02 -1.31
C ALA A 123 -19.20 8.59 -2.72
N ALA A 124 -20.27 7.82 -2.82
CA ALA A 124 -20.89 7.45 -4.09
C ALA A 124 -21.49 8.65 -4.84
N ASP A 125 -22.04 9.61 -4.07
CA ASP A 125 -22.70 10.80 -4.63
C ASP A 125 -21.72 11.88 -5.12
N ARG A 126 -20.45 11.84 -4.69
CA ARG A 126 -19.40 12.79 -5.07
C ARG A 126 -18.59 12.39 -6.29
N GLY A 127 -18.89 11.24 -6.90
CA GLY A 127 -18.12 10.74 -8.03
C GLY A 127 -16.65 10.48 -7.67
N GLU A 128 -16.36 10.19 -6.40
CA GLU A 128 -15.02 9.80 -5.97
C GLU A 128 -14.72 8.39 -6.45
N ASP A 129 -14.40 8.28 -7.74
CA ASP A 129 -13.91 7.04 -8.39
C ASP A 129 -12.61 6.51 -7.77
N ASN A 130 -12.06 7.19 -6.77
CA ASN A 130 -10.73 6.95 -6.20
C ASN A 130 -10.74 6.49 -4.75
N TRP A 131 -11.82 5.82 -4.30
CA TRP A 131 -11.86 5.25 -2.96
C TRP A 131 -10.81 4.13 -2.80
N GLN A 132 -9.86 4.34 -1.89
CA GLN A 132 -8.74 3.43 -1.66
C GLN A 132 -8.91 2.56 -0.41
N GLY A 133 -10.04 2.63 0.28
CA GLY A 133 -10.23 1.95 1.55
C GLY A 133 -9.67 2.73 2.73
N MET A 134 -9.24 2.01 3.78
CA MET A 134 -8.68 2.56 5.01
C MET A 134 -7.29 2.01 5.26
N TRP A 135 -6.33 2.89 5.59
CA TRP A 135 -4.93 2.52 5.80
C TRP A 135 -4.17 3.57 6.62
N TRP A 136 -2.88 3.37 6.89
CA TRP A 136 -2.04 4.30 7.65
C TRP A 136 -0.78 4.69 6.87
N ARG A 137 -0.44 5.97 6.92
CA ARG A 137 0.85 6.45 6.38
C ARG A 137 2.00 6.01 7.28
N ASN A 138 3.03 5.43 6.68
CA ASN A 138 4.28 5.19 7.39
C ASN A 138 5.02 6.51 7.59
N ARG A 139 5.30 6.88 8.85
CA ARG A 139 5.96 8.15 9.20
C ARG A 139 7.47 8.17 8.95
N HIS A 140 8.11 7.04 8.69
CA HIS A 140 9.55 6.98 8.49
C HIS A 140 9.92 6.73 7.03
N PRO A 141 10.77 7.61 6.41
CA PRO A 141 11.15 7.52 5.01
C PRO A 141 12.18 6.41 4.71
N MET A 142 12.59 5.61 5.68
CA MET A 142 13.59 4.55 5.49
C MET A 142 12.96 3.29 4.86
N TRP A 143 12.89 3.28 3.54
CA TRP A 143 12.33 2.21 2.72
C TRP A 143 12.96 0.81 2.93
N TRP A 144 14.16 0.74 3.50
CA TRP A 144 14.88 -0.51 3.78
C TRP A 144 14.65 -1.05 5.21
N SER A 145 13.83 -0.39 6.03
CA SER A 145 13.57 -0.86 7.39
C SER A 145 12.54 -1.99 7.38
N TRP A 146 12.92 -3.18 7.84
CA TRP A 146 12.02 -4.32 8.08
C TRP A 146 10.82 -3.97 8.99
N ALA A 147 10.93 -2.90 9.77
CA ALA A 147 9.87 -2.39 10.63
C ALA A 147 8.72 -1.72 9.84
N GLN A 148 8.89 -1.46 8.55
CA GLN A 148 7.87 -0.80 7.73
C GLN A 148 6.84 -1.76 7.12
N ALA A 149 7.00 -3.05 7.22
CA ALA A 149 6.10 -4.08 6.72
C ALA A 149 4.62 -3.61 6.53
N PRO A 150 4.26 -2.86 5.46
CA PRO A 150 2.95 -2.20 5.37
C PRO A 150 1.81 -3.20 5.25
N ILE A 151 2.05 -4.30 4.57
CA ILE A 151 1.06 -5.37 4.37
C ILE A 151 0.81 -6.12 5.68
N GLU A 152 1.87 -6.49 6.38
CA GLU A 152 1.78 -7.15 7.69
C GLU A 152 1.18 -6.22 8.75
N THR A 153 1.47 -4.92 8.67
CA THR A 153 0.85 -3.91 9.56
C THR A 153 -0.63 -3.78 9.27
N GLN A 154 -1.03 -3.69 8.01
CA GLN A 154 -2.43 -3.65 7.60
C GLN A 154 -3.19 -4.90 8.05
N SER A 155 -2.59 -6.08 7.84
CA SER A 155 -3.17 -7.35 8.28
C SER A 155 -3.38 -7.38 9.80
N LEU A 156 -2.41 -6.91 10.56
CA LEU A 156 -2.52 -6.79 12.01
C LEU A 156 -3.64 -5.81 12.45
N MET A 157 -3.80 -4.69 11.72
CA MET A 157 -4.90 -3.75 12.01
C MET A 157 -6.27 -4.37 11.74
N ILE A 158 -6.41 -5.13 10.66
CA ILE A 158 -7.65 -5.89 10.39
C ILE A 158 -7.95 -6.84 11.56
N GLU A 159 -6.95 -7.60 12.01
CA GLU A 159 -7.11 -8.47 13.19
C GLU A 159 -7.54 -7.70 14.43
N ALA A 160 -6.88 -6.56 14.72
CA ALA A 160 -7.14 -5.77 15.92
C ALA A 160 -8.54 -5.14 15.93
N PHE A 161 -8.97 -4.56 14.81
CA PHE A 161 -10.30 -3.94 14.71
C PHE A 161 -11.43 -4.98 14.75
N ASP A 162 -11.24 -6.12 14.12
CA ASP A 162 -12.20 -7.20 14.12
C ASP A 162 -12.34 -7.81 15.52
N GLU A 163 -11.22 -8.16 16.17
CA GLU A 163 -11.23 -8.90 17.43
C GLU A 163 -11.62 -8.02 18.64
N ILE A 164 -11.18 -6.74 18.68
CA ILE A 164 -11.35 -5.89 19.86
C ILE A 164 -12.70 -5.17 19.85
N VAL A 165 -13.08 -4.59 18.71
CA VAL A 165 -14.29 -3.75 18.60
C VAL A 165 -15.34 -4.28 17.64
N GLY A 166 -15.04 -5.25 16.79
CA GLY A 166 -15.97 -5.81 15.82
C GLY A 166 -16.42 -4.79 14.77
N ASP A 167 -15.55 -3.82 14.42
CA ASP A 167 -15.85 -2.74 13.46
C ASP A 167 -15.78 -3.26 12.03
N THR A 168 -16.83 -3.95 11.61
CA THR A 168 -16.92 -4.58 10.27
C THR A 168 -16.72 -3.59 9.12
N GLU A 169 -17.24 -2.36 9.23
CA GLU A 169 -17.12 -1.37 8.16
C GLU A 169 -15.65 -0.95 7.94
N SER A 170 -14.93 -0.66 9.03
CA SER A 170 -13.50 -0.35 8.95
C SER A 170 -12.68 -1.55 8.48
N VAL A 171 -13.03 -2.76 8.91
CA VAL A 171 -12.39 -4.02 8.50
C VAL A 171 -12.52 -4.22 6.98
N GLU A 172 -13.71 -4.06 6.42
CA GLU A 172 -13.93 -4.19 4.98
C GLU A 172 -13.20 -3.08 4.18
N ALA A 173 -13.17 -1.86 4.69
CA ALA A 173 -12.38 -0.79 4.08
C ALA A 173 -10.86 -1.10 4.11
N MET A 174 -10.36 -1.68 5.18
CA MET A 174 -8.96 -2.12 5.29
C MET A 174 -8.65 -3.30 4.38
N LYS A 175 -9.56 -4.26 4.22
CA LYS A 175 -9.44 -5.37 3.28
C LYS A 175 -9.41 -4.86 1.83
N ALA A 176 -10.26 -3.89 1.48
CA ALA A 176 -10.28 -3.30 0.15
C ALA A 176 -8.92 -2.68 -0.20
N TRP A 177 -8.33 -1.91 0.72
CA TRP A 177 -6.98 -1.38 0.53
C TRP A 177 -5.95 -2.50 0.36
N LEU A 178 -6.00 -3.53 1.19
CA LEU A 178 -5.05 -4.65 1.16
C LEU A 178 -5.07 -5.37 -0.19
N VAL A 179 -6.26 -5.60 -0.76
CA VAL A 179 -6.41 -6.22 -2.08
C VAL A 179 -5.91 -5.29 -3.19
N GLN A 180 -6.17 -3.99 -3.10
CA GLN A 180 -5.66 -3.01 -4.07
C GLN A 180 -4.12 -2.95 -4.09
N GLN A 181 -3.45 -3.26 -2.96
CA GLN A 181 -1.99 -3.35 -2.92
C GLN A 181 -1.44 -4.59 -3.66
N LYS A 182 -2.28 -5.57 -3.96
CA LYS A 182 -1.93 -6.70 -4.83
C LYS A 182 -2.06 -6.31 -6.30
N ARG A 183 -1.32 -5.32 -6.77
CA ARG A 183 -1.41 -4.80 -8.15
C ARG A 183 -0.79 -5.72 -9.18
N THR A 184 0.06 -6.63 -8.74
CA THR A 184 0.62 -7.73 -9.53
C THR A 184 0.10 -9.06 -8.97
N SER A 185 0.66 -10.19 -9.40
CA SER A 185 0.19 -11.51 -8.98
C SER A 185 0.40 -11.84 -7.49
N ARG A 186 1.11 -10.99 -6.72
CA ARG A 186 1.48 -11.28 -5.32
C ARG A 186 1.77 -10.03 -4.51
N TRP A 187 1.65 -10.12 -3.17
CA TRP A 187 2.24 -9.15 -2.24
C TRP A 187 3.76 -9.35 -2.12
N PRO A 188 4.53 -8.32 -1.71
CA PRO A 188 5.97 -8.41 -1.51
C PRO A 188 6.33 -9.39 -0.40
N GLY A 189 6.87 -10.56 -0.75
CA GLY A 189 7.34 -11.57 0.19
C GLY A 189 6.28 -12.57 0.68
N SER A 190 6.78 -13.72 1.14
CA SER A 190 5.93 -14.82 1.64
C SER A 190 5.20 -14.47 2.94
N SER A 191 5.85 -13.74 3.85
CA SER A 191 5.24 -13.28 5.10
C SER A 191 4.07 -12.35 4.83
N ALA A 192 4.26 -11.33 3.98
CA ALA A 192 3.19 -10.41 3.58
C ALA A 192 2.00 -11.16 2.96
N THR A 193 2.27 -12.10 2.04
CA THR A 193 1.25 -12.92 1.41
C THR A 193 0.48 -13.78 2.42
N ALA A 194 1.18 -14.45 3.33
CA ALA A 194 0.54 -15.30 4.34
C ALA A 194 -0.36 -14.48 5.29
N ASN A 195 0.12 -13.34 5.76
CA ASN A 195 -0.66 -12.44 6.62
C ASN A 195 -1.88 -11.88 5.87
N ALA A 196 -1.70 -11.40 4.64
CA ALA A 196 -2.80 -10.87 3.84
C ALA A 196 -3.89 -11.92 3.58
N VAL A 197 -3.51 -13.12 3.13
CA VAL A 197 -4.46 -14.22 2.90
C VAL A 197 -5.15 -14.62 4.20
N GLY A 198 -4.40 -14.73 5.30
CA GLY A 198 -4.95 -15.11 6.61
C GLY A 198 -6.08 -14.18 7.08
N VAL A 199 -5.89 -12.87 6.97
CA VAL A 199 -6.91 -11.90 7.41
C VAL A 199 -8.05 -11.73 6.41
N LEU A 200 -7.77 -11.84 5.12
CA LEU A 200 -8.82 -11.78 4.08
C LEU A 200 -9.82 -12.92 4.22
N LEU A 201 -9.35 -14.11 4.54
CA LEU A 201 -10.18 -15.31 4.68
C LEU A 201 -10.73 -15.53 6.09
N GLY A 202 -10.03 -15.06 7.13
CA GLY A 202 -10.36 -15.38 8.52
C GLY A 202 -11.00 -14.25 9.31
N ARG A 203 -11.15 -13.05 8.76
CA ARG A 203 -11.67 -11.89 9.50
C ARG A 203 -12.75 -11.14 8.72
N GLY A 204 -13.68 -10.50 9.45
CA GLY A 204 -14.81 -9.77 8.86
C GLY A 204 -15.75 -10.67 8.08
N ASN A 205 -16.31 -10.16 6.98
CA ASN A 205 -17.24 -10.92 6.15
C ASN A 205 -16.56 -12.14 5.50
N ASP A 206 -17.29 -13.25 5.42
CA ASP A 206 -16.81 -14.47 4.79
C ASP A 206 -16.73 -14.29 3.26
N LEU A 207 -15.52 -14.07 2.75
CA LEU A 207 -15.28 -13.91 1.31
C LEU A 207 -15.47 -15.21 0.52
N LEU A 208 -15.39 -16.37 1.18
CA LEU A 208 -15.53 -17.69 0.54
C LEU A 208 -16.98 -18.17 0.56
N GLY A 209 -17.78 -17.73 1.54
CA GLY A 209 -19.19 -18.07 1.65
C GLY A 209 -20.09 -17.34 0.65
N ASP A 210 -19.60 -16.26 0.04
CA ASP A 210 -20.36 -15.50 -0.93
C ASP A 210 -20.27 -16.12 -2.32
N SER A 211 -21.33 -16.77 -2.75
CA SER A 211 -21.49 -17.32 -4.09
C SER A 211 -22.13 -16.37 -5.09
N SER A 212 -22.45 -15.12 -4.68
CA SER A 212 -23.10 -14.15 -5.55
C SER A 212 -22.10 -13.66 -6.61
N LEU A 213 -22.45 -13.87 -7.88
CA LEU A 213 -21.69 -13.33 -9.00
C LEU A 213 -22.03 -11.86 -9.21
N VAL A 214 -21.06 -11.10 -9.67
CA VAL A 214 -21.30 -9.73 -10.15
C VAL A 214 -22.03 -9.82 -11.49
N GLU A 215 -23.17 -9.17 -11.60
CA GLU A 215 -23.84 -8.99 -12.87
C GLU A 215 -23.19 -7.83 -13.63
N VAL A 216 -22.82 -8.09 -14.87
CA VAL A 216 -22.21 -7.09 -15.75
C VAL A 216 -23.11 -6.86 -16.93
N THR A 217 -23.51 -5.62 -17.15
CA THR A 217 -24.29 -5.20 -18.33
C THR A 217 -23.43 -4.27 -19.18
N VAL A 218 -23.31 -4.56 -20.46
CA VAL A 218 -22.54 -3.78 -21.43
C VAL A 218 -23.47 -3.34 -22.55
N GLY A 219 -23.69 -2.04 -22.72
CA GLY A 219 -24.57 -1.49 -23.74
C GLY A 219 -26.02 -1.96 -23.63
N GLY A 220 -26.50 -2.26 -22.42
CA GLY A 220 -27.84 -2.77 -22.14
C GLY A 220 -27.98 -4.30 -22.25
N GLU A 221 -26.92 -5.03 -22.64
CA GLU A 221 -26.93 -6.50 -22.71
C GLU A 221 -26.22 -7.10 -21.51
N SER A 222 -26.87 -8.06 -20.82
CA SER A 222 -26.25 -8.78 -19.68
C SER A 222 -25.21 -9.75 -20.18
N ILE A 223 -24.02 -9.66 -19.59
CA ILE A 223 -22.90 -10.56 -19.87
C ILE A 223 -22.89 -11.69 -18.86
N LYS A 224 -23.13 -12.90 -19.34
CA LYS A 224 -23.12 -14.09 -18.50
C LYS A 224 -21.83 -14.89 -18.70
N PRO A 225 -21.20 -15.34 -17.59
CA PRO A 225 -19.99 -16.16 -17.69
C PRO A 225 -20.24 -17.42 -18.52
N GLY A 226 -19.42 -17.64 -19.54
CA GLY A 226 -19.44 -18.84 -20.37
C GLY A 226 -20.48 -18.89 -21.50
N GLU A 227 -21.38 -17.92 -21.64
CA GLU A 227 -22.42 -17.94 -22.71
C GLU A 227 -21.92 -17.39 -24.05
N ASN A 228 -20.98 -16.47 -24.07
CA ASN A 228 -20.40 -15.93 -25.30
C ASN A 228 -19.00 -16.52 -25.52
N GLY A 229 -18.76 -17.19 -26.62
CA GLY A 229 -17.55 -17.97 -26.94
C GLY A 229 -16.18 -17.28 -26.78
N ALA A 230 -16.16 -16.02 -26.33
CA ALA A 230 -14.97 -15.25 -25.99
C ALA A 230 -14.75 -15.10 -24.47
N SER A 231 -15.63 -15.66 -23.63
CA SER A 231 -15.53 -15.49 -22.18
C SER A 231 -14.63 -16.56 -21.56
N LYS A 232 -13.59 -16.11 -20.88
CA LYS A 232 -12.72 -16.97 -20.09
C LYS A 232 -13.29 -17.04 -18.67
N VAL A 233 -13.57 -18.25 -18.20
CA VAL A 233 -14.10 -18.50 -16.85
C VAL A 233 -13.13 -19.38 -16.10
N GLU A 234 -12.76 -18.98 -14.88
CA GLU A 234 -11.97 -19.81 -13.98
C GLU A 234 -12.88 -20.46 -12.93
N ALA A 235 -12.98 -21.77 -12.98
CA ALA A 235 -13.87 -22.51 -12.10
C ALA A 235 -13.49 -22.32 -10.61
N GLY A 236 -14.47 -22.08 -9.77
CA GLY A 236 -14.29 -21.94 -8.31
C GLY A 236 -13.75 -20.59 -7.83
N THR A 237 -13.42 -19.66 -8.74
CA THR A 237 -12.88 -18.34 -8.35
C THR A 237 -13.90 -17.21 -8.52
N GLY A 238 -14.99 -17.46 -9.25
CA GLY A 238 -15.92 -16.40 -9.67
C GLY A 238 -15.34 -15.43 -10.72
N PHE A 239 -14.12 -15.68 -11.19
CA PHE A 239 -13.49 -14.84 -12.22
C PHE A 239 -14.04 -15.18 -13.60
N PHE A 240 -14.38 -14.12 -14.35
CA PHE A 240 -14.61 -14.22 -15.79
C PHE A 240 -14.08 -13.00 -16.52
N GLU A 241 -13.68 -13.21 -17.77
CA GLU A 241 -13.20 -12.17 -18.68
C GLU A 241 -13.99 -12.26 -19.97
N ASN A 242 -14.54 -11.16 -20.45
CA ASN A 242 -15.16 -11.07 -21.74
C ASN A 242 -14.42 -10.07 -22.63
N ARG A 243 -14.27 -10.39 -23.93
CA ARG A 243 -13.54 -9.57 -24.88
C ARG A 243 -14.38 -9.33 -26.13
N PHE A 244 -14.61 -8.08 -26.42
CA PHE A 244 -15.27 -7.64 -27.65
C PHE A 244 -14.21 -7.17 -28.64
N VAL A 245 -14.36 -7.51 -29.91
CA VAL A 245 -13.37 -7.19 -30.93
C VAL A 245 -13.99 -6.56 -32.18
N ARG A 246 -13.38 -5.50 -32.69
CA ARG A 246 -13.71 -4.87 -33.97
C ARG A 246 -15.21 -4.50 -34.12
N ARG A 247 -15.95 -5.23 -35.01
CA ARG A 247 -17.36 -4.93 -35.38
C ARG A 247 -18.36 -5.25 -34.25
N GLU A 248 -17.96 -5.98 -33.26
CA GLU A 248 -18.80 -6.24 -32.07
C GLU A 248 -18.92 -5.00 -31.18
N ILE A 249 -17.97 -4.05 -31.30
CA ILE A 249 -17.97 -2.85 -30.50
C ILE A 249 -18.92 -1.82 -31.09
N THR A 250 -19.91 -1.42 -30.30
CA THR A 250 -20.91 -0.42 -30.65
C THR A 250 -20.84 0.78 -29.69
N PRO A 251 -21.33 1.96 -30.11
CA PRO A 251 -21.32 3.14 -29.20
C PRO A 251 -22.11 2.93 -27.91
N SER A 252 -23.13 2.06 -27.88
CA SER A 252 -23.87 1.73 -26.66
C SER A 252 -23.02 1.04 -25.61
N MET A 253 -21.96 0.34 -25.99
CA MET A 253 -21.04 -0.34 -25.07
C MET A 253 -20.18 0.63 -24.24
N ALA A 254 -20.28 1.94 -24.47
CA ALA A 254 -19.71 2.94 -23.59
C ALA A 254 -20.36 2.94 -22.19
N GLU A 255 -21.60 2.44 -22.08
CA GLU A 255 -22.28 2.25 -20.81
C GLU A 255 -22.03 0.83 -20.30
N ILE A 256 -21.36 0.75 -19.14
CA ILE A 256 -21.04 -0.52 -18.48
C ILE A 256 -21.51 -0.44 -17.03
N ILE A 257 -22.40 -1.35 -16.65
CA ILE A 257 -23.00 -1.38 -15.32
C ILE A 257 -22.55 -2.65 -14.62
N PHE A 258 -22.01 -2.50 -13.40
CA PHE A 258 -21.67 -3.58 -12.51
C PHE A 258 -22.65 -3.59 -11.34
N GLN A 259 -23.32 -4.72 -11.13
CA GLN A 259 -24.25 -4.88 -10.01
C GLN A 259 -23.87 -6.11 -9.19
N LYS A 260 -23.87 -5.97 -7.87
CA LYS A 260 -23.68 -7.07 -6.94
C LYS A 260 -24.83 -7.08 -5.95
N ALA A 261 -25.31 -8.27 -5.60
CA ALA A 261 -26.38 -8.44 -4.61
C ALA A 261 -25.96 -7.85 -3.25
N GLU A 262 -26.91 -7.26 -2.52
CA GLU A 262 -26.69 -6.77 -1.17
C GLU A 262 -26.21 -7.90 -0.25
N GLY A 263 -25.24 -7.59 0.62
CA GLY A 263 -24.64 -8.56 1.56
C GLY A 263 -23.53 -9.41 0.97
N GLY A 264 -23.21 -9.26 -0.31
CA GLY A 264 -22.10 -9.94 -0.95
C GLY A 264 -20.74 -9.34 -0.55
N GLY A 265 -19.68 -10.18 -0.52
CA GLY A 265 -18.31 -9.77 -0.28
C GLY A 265 -17.75 -8.83 -1.34
N LEU A 266 -16.46 -8.49 -1.25
CA LEU A 266 -15.79 -7.62 -2.22
C LEU A 266 -15.73 -8.24 -3.61
N ALA A 267 -15.96 -7.43 -4.64
CA ALA A 267 -15.75 -7.78 -6.03
C ALA A 267 -14.80 -6.79 -6.69
N PHE A 268 -13.98 -7.28 -7.60
CA PHE A 268 -13.02 -6.50 -8.35
C PHE A 268 -13.23 -6.72 -9.83
N GLY A 269 -13.14 -5.65 -10.61
CA GLY A 269 -13.24 -5.71 -12.05
C GLY A 269 -12.47 -4.58 -12.71
N GLY A 270 -12.19 -4.73 -14.00
CA GLY A 270 -11.54 -3.71 -14.80
C GLY A 270 -12.09 -3.72 -16.22
N VAL A 271 -12.14 -2.55 -16.83
CA VAL A 271 -12.50 -2.35 -18.22
C VAL A 271 -11.29 -1.80 -18.96
N HIS A 272 -10.89 -2.46 -20.04
CA HIS A 272 -9.76 -2.06 -20.85
C HIS A 272 -10.20 -1.72 -22.27
N TRP A 273 -9.98 -0.47 -22.69
CA TRP A 273 -10.17 -0.03 -24.05
C TRP A 273 -8.85 -0.08 -24.81
N GLN A 274 -8.84 -0.71 -25.99
CA GLN A 274 -7.71 -0.68 -26.91
C GLN A 274 -8.19 -0.21 -28.28
N TYR A 275 -7.63 0.87 -28.79
CA TYR A 275 -7.91 1.40 -30.10
C TYR A 275 -6.64 1.93 -30.75
N LEU A 276 -6.65 2.02 -32.07
CA LEU A 276 -5.59 2.64 -32.86
C LEU A 276 -6.07 3.98 -33.34
N ASP A 277 -5.27 5.01 -33.13
CA ASP A 277 -5.53 6.35 -33.63
C ASP A 277 -4.24 6.99 -34.13
N HIS A 278 -4.34 8.08 -34.89
CA HIS A 278 -3.19 8.89 -35.22
C HIS A 278 -2.70 9.62 -33.98
N ILE A 279 -1.37 9.76 -33.85
CA ILE A 279 -0.77 10.32 -32.64
C ILE A 279 -1.21 11.77 -32.39
N GLU A 280 -1.51 12.52 -33.45
CA GLU A 280 -2.02 13.88 -33.39
C GLU A 280 -3.45 14.00 -32.82
N ASN A 281 -4.23 12.90 -32.85
CA ASN A 281 -5.58 12.86 -32.32
C ASN A 281 -5.62 12.37 -30.87
N VAL A 282 -4.50 11.89 -30.33
CA VAL A 282 -4.44 11.45 -28.92
C VAL A 282 -4.41 12.69 -28.04
N GLU A 283 -5.55 12.98 -27.41
CA GLU A 283 -5.63 14.05 -26.43
C GLU A 283 -4.76 13.75 -25.22
N ALA A 284 -4.09 14.79 -24.71
CA ALA A 284 -3.32 14.66 -23.48
C ALA A 284 -4.26 14.31 -22.32
N SER A 285 -4.27 13.06 -21.94
CA SER A 285 -5.01 12.59 -20.76
C SER A 285 -4.19 12.84 -19.49
N GLY A 286 -4.00 14.12 -19.14
CA GLY A 286 -3.48 14.48 -17.82
C GLY A 286 -4.60 14.34 -16.81
N ARG A 287 -4.67 13.22 -16.10
CA ARG A 287 -5.41 13.20 -14.84
C ARG A 287 -4.54 13.86 -13.79
N ASP A 288 -5.13 14.62 -12.88
CA ASP A 288 -4.42 15.28 -11.76
C ASP A 288 -3.64 14.29 -10.90
N GLU A 289 -3.99 13.01 -10.96
CA GLU A 289 -3.38 11.90 -10.21
C GLU A 289 -1.98 11.53 -10.70
N LEU A 290 -1.74 11.57 -12.02
CA LEU A 290 -0.45 11.29 -12.65
C LEU A 290 -0.30 12.17 -13.89
N ALA A 291 0.51 13.19 -13.80
CA ALA A 291 0.76 14.14 -14.88
C ALA A 291 2.21 14.10 -15.34
N VAL A 292 2.43 14.27 -16.63
CA VAL A 292 3.75 14.38 -17.24
C VAL A 292 3.81 15.66 -18.07
N THR A 293 4.82 16.48 -17.80
CA THR A 293 5.13 17.64 -18.67
C THR A 293 6.46 17.43 -19.34
N LYS A 294 6.54 17.81 -20.64
CA LYS A 294 7.73 17.72 -21.44
C LYS A 294 8.17 19.12 -21.88
N GLU A 295 9.42 19.45 -21.58
CA GLU A 295 10.05 20.71 -21.97
C GLU A 295 11.30 20.42 -22.78
N LEU A 296 11.54 21.23 -23.81
CA LEU A 296 12.71 21.14 -24.67
C LEU A 296 13.64 22.32 -24.45
N PHE A 297 14.93 22.05 -24.39
CA PHE A 297 15.99 23.04 -24.25
C PHE A 297 17.10 22.77 -25.26
N THR A 298 17.76 23.84 -25.72
CA THR A 298 19.08 23.77 -26.38
C THR A 298 20.15 23.96 -25.32
N LYS A 299 21.23 23.18 -25.40
CA LYS A 299 22.37 23.29 -24.49
C LYS A 299 23.45 24.14 -25.14
N ILE A 300 23.71 25.29 -24.59
CA ILE A 300 24.68 26.26 -25.06
C ILE A 300 25.87 26.27 -24.11
N MET A 301 27.10 26.16 -24.69
CA MET A 301 28.33 26.27 -23.91
C MET A 301 28.72 27.72 -23.72
N THR A 302 28.74 28.22 -22.49
CA THR A 302 29.21 29.56 -22.15
C THR A 302 30.58 29.50 -21.47
N LYS A 303 31.22 30.65 -21.27
CA LYS A 303 32.50 30.74 -20.51
C LYS A 303 32.38 30.26 -19.07
N SER A 304 31.16 30.28 -18.49
CA SER A 304 30.85 29.84 -17.14
C SER A 304 30.30 28.40 -17.06
N GLY A 305 30.21 27.69 -18.19
CA GLY A 305 29.72 26.33 -18.30
C GLY A 305 28.47 26.20 -19.19
N PRO A 306 27.86 25.01 -19.23
CA PRO A 306 26.66 24.77 -20.03
C PRO A 306 25.43 25.48 -19.45
N VAL A 307 24.63 26.11 -20.32
CA VAL A 307 23.38 26.75 -20.01
C VAL A 307 22.27 26.12 -20.86
N LEU A 308 21.10 25.91 -20.27
CA LEU A 308 19.93 25.41 -21.00
C LEU A 308 19.01 26.58 -21.34
N GLU A 309 18.77 26.77 -22.65
CA GLU A 309 17.83 27.77 -23.16
C GLU A 309 16.56 27.08 -23.67
N PRO A 310 15.34 27.51 -23.24
CA PRO A 310 14.11 26.92 -23.71
C PRO A 310 13.93 27.04 -25.22
N VAL A 311 13.52 25.96 -25.86
CA VAL A 311 13.16 25.94 -27.27
C VAL A 311 11.75 26.52 -27.43
N VAL A 312 11.65 27.76 -27.86
CA VAL A 312 10.36 28.44 -28.10
C VAL A 312 9.78 28.10 -29.49
N ALA A 313 10.64 27.81 -30.47
CA ALA A 313 10.25 27.42 -31.82
C ALA A 313 11.25 26.41 -32.38
N LEU A 314 10.78 25.25 -32.81
CA LEU A 314 11.59 24.17 -33.36
C LEU A 314 12.35 24.60 -34.64
N GLU A 315 11.81 25.55 -35.41
CA GLU A 315 12.41 26.12 -36.64
C GLU A 315 13.74 26.84 -36.39
N LYS A 316 14.03 27.17 -35.11
CA LYS A 316 15.29 27.83 -34.73
C LYS A 316 16.41 26.87 -34.34
N VAL A 317 16.10 25.57 -34.29
CA VAL A 317 17.09 24.55 -33.91
C VAL A 317 17.89 24.17 -35.15
N SER A 318 19.21 24.28 -35.05
CA SER A 318 20.12 23.99 -36.17
C SER A 318 20.71 22.58 -36.08
N VAL A 319 21.13 22.05 -37.21
CA VAL A 319 21.81 20.74 -37.26
C VAL A 319 23.11 20.79 -36.45
N GLY A 320 23.28 19.82 -35.55
CA GLY A 320 24.44 19.71 -34.66
C GLY A 320 24.25 20.33 -33.28
N GLU A 321 23.11 20.96 -33.01
CA GLU A 321 22.79 21.44 -31.69
C GLU A 321 22.37 20.30 -30.75
N GLU A 322 22.78 20.37 -29.49
CA GLU A 322 22.39 19.41 -28.46
C GLU A 322 21.04 19.82 -27.84
N LEU A 323 20.05 18.95 -28.00
CA LEU A 323 18.71 19.11 -27.36
C LEU A 323 18.67 18.37 -26.05
N VAL A 324 18.13 19.03 -25.02
CA VAL A 324 17.85 18.45 -23.72
C VAL A 324 16.34 18.38 -23.53
N VAL A 325 15.84 17.17 -23.28
CA VAL A 325 14.45 16.91 -22.92
C VAL A 325 14.33 16.83 -21.41
N ARG A 326 13.51 17.68 -20.82
CA ARG A 326 13.14 17.60 -19.42
C ARG A 326 11.75 17.02 -19.30
N LEU A 327 11.65 15.88 -18.64
CA LEU A 327 10.39 15.25 -18.30
C LEU A 327 10.13 15.48 -16.80
N LYS A 328 9.03 16.12 -16.47
CA LYS A 328 8.58 16.29 -15.09
C LYS A 328 7.37 15.43 -14.88
N ILE A 329 7.46 14.51 -13.93
CA ILE A 329 6.38 13.61 -13.51
C ILE A 329 5.85 14.13 -12.19
N THR A 330 4.54 14.29 -12.08
CA THR A 330 3.85 14.65 -10.84
C THR A 330 2.88 13.54 -10.51
N SER A 331 2.90 13.06 -9.27
CA SER A 331 2.13 11.90 -8.82
C SER A 331 1.44 12.17 -7.49
N ASP A 332 0.14 11.93 -7.39
CA ASP A 332 -0.66 12.07 -6.18
C ASP A 332 -0.46 10.93 -5.17
N ARG A 333 0.09 9.82 -5.62
CA ARG A 333 0.34 8.60 -4.83
C ARG A 333 1.54 7.83 -5.36
N THR A 334 1.94 6.79 -4.63
CA THR A 334 2.96 5.85 -5.12
C THR A 334 2.37 4.95 -6.20
N TYR A 335 3.04 4.89 -7.35
CA TYR A 335 2.76 3.94 -8.44
C TYR A 335 3.86 2.90 -8.55
N GLU A 336 3.51 1.73 -9.05
CA GLU A 336 4.43 0.61 -9.29
C GLU A 336 4.34 0.15 -10.74
N PHE A 337 5.47 -0.30 -11.29
CA PHE A 337 5.59 -0.83 -12.64
C PHE A 337 5.08 0.12 -13.72
N LEU A 338 5.47 1.40 -13.61
CA LEU A 338 5.17 2.40 -14.62
C LEU A 338 6.16 2.33 -15.79
N GLU A 339 5.62 2.50 -16.98
CA GLU A 339 6.37 2.76 -18.19
C GLU A 339 6.08 4.19 -18.67
N LEU A 340 7.14 4.97 -18.91
CA LEU A 340 7.08 6.24 -19.60
C LEU A 340 7.84 6.11 -20.91
N THR A 341 7.18 6.36 -22.03
CA THR A 341 7.80 6.37 -23.35
C THR A 341 7.86 7.80 -23.88
N ASP A 342 9.06 8.30 -24.09
CA ASP A 342 9.31 9.59 -24.74
C ASP A 342 9.69 9.38 -26.21
N HIS A 343 8.82 9.82 -27.13
CA HIS A 343 9.06 9.74 -28.55
C HIS A 343 9.95 10.88 -29.03
N ARG A 344 10.93 10.53 -29.87
CA ARG A 344 11.84 11.48 -30.50
C ARG A 344 11.43 11.77 -31.94
N PRO A 345 11.63 13.02 -32.43
CA PRO A 345 11.57 13.32 -33.85
C PRO A 345 12.61 12.52 -34.63
N CYS A 346 12.27 12.07 -35.82
CA CYS A 346 13.17 11.28 -36.69
C CYS A 346 14.45 12.01 -37.12
N VAL A 347 14.50 13.32 -36.92
CA VAL A 347 15.66 14.17 -37.22
C VAL A 347 16.66 14.30 -36.08
N THR A 348 16.42 13.61 -34.97
CA THR A 348 17.29 13.67 -33.78
C THR A 348 17.88 12.31 -33.47
N GLU A 349 19.13 12.30 -33.03
CA GLU A 349 19.86 11.11 -32.60
C GLU A 349 20.10 11.14 -31.10
N PRO A 350 19.97 10.01 -30.40
CA PRO A 350 20.20 9.95 -28.95
C PRO A 350 21.70 10.04 -28.64
N MET A 351 22.07 10.93 -27.71
CA MET A 351 23.45 11.02 -27.22
C MET A 351 23.81 9.85 -26.29
N ASP A 352 22.86 9.37 -25.46
CA ASP A 352 23.06 8.20 -24.62
C ASP A 352 22.33 6.99 -25.24
N VAL A 353 23.12 6.12 -25.85
CA VAL A 353 22.61 4.94 -26.58
C VAL A 353 22.57 3.67 -25.72
N LEU A 354 23.17 3.70 -24.53
CA LEU A 354 23.26 2.53 -23.67
C LEU A 354 22.06 2.43 -22.74
N SER A 355 21.36 1.30 -22.82
CA SER A 355 20.32 0.94 -21.85
C SER A 355 20.94 0.60 -20.50
N GLY A 356 20.27 0.95 -19.41
CA GLY A 356 20.77 0.64 -18.07
C GLY A 356 19.99 1.33 -16.95
N TRP A 357 20.37 1.00 -15.74
CA TRP A 357 19.83 1.64 -14.56
C TRP A 357 20.32 3.07 -14.40
N ARG A 358 19.42 3.97 -14.02
CA ARG A 358 19.66 5.37 -13.72
C ARG A 358 19.00 5.74 -12.38
N TRP A 359 19.54 6.78 -11.74
CA TRP A 359 19.05 7.26 -10.44
C TRP A 359 19.13 8.78 -10.42
N ALA A 360 18.03 9.43 -10.07
CA ALA A 360 17.99 10.86 -9.76
C ALA A 360 16.84 11.13 -8.78
N ASP A 361 16.98 12.16 -7.96
CA ASP A 361 15.96 12.67 -7.02
C ASP A 361 15.33 11.58 -6.12
N GLY A 362 16.12 10.57 -5.75
CA GLY A 362 15.67 9.47 -4.90
C GLY A 362 14.85 8.39 -5.63
N VAL A 363 14.72 8.48 -6.96
CA VAL A 363 14.01 7.52 -7.79
C VAL A 363 14.98 6.77 -8.70
N GLY A 364 14.82 5.44 -8.79
CA GLY A 364 15.55 4.59 -9.73
C GLY A 364 14.65 4.14 -10.87
N TRP A 365 15.22 4.08 -12.07
CA TRP A 365 14.53 3.54 -13.25
C TRP A 365 15.49 2.80 -14.17
N TYR A 366 14.95 1.90 -14.95
CA TYR A 366 15.69 1.28 -16.05
C TYR A 366 15.35 2.01 -17.35
N GLN A 367 16.38 2.56 -18.00
CA GLN A 367 16.25 3.32 -19.25
C GLN A 367 16.60 2.42 -20.44
N VAL A 368 15.73 2.44 -21.46
CA VAL A 368 15.97 1.76 -22.75
C VAL A 368 15.94 2.81 -23.84
N THR A 369 17.06 2.92 -24.56
CA THR A 369 17.16 3.82 -25.71
C THR A 369 16.85 3.04 -26.99
N ARG A 370 15.89 3.52 -27.77
CA ARG A 370 15.48 3.02 -29.09
C ARG A 370 15.71 4.09 -30.14
N ASP A 371 15.60 3.72 -31.43
CA ASP A 371 15.78 4.67 -32.53
C ASP A 371 14.81 5.86 -32.46
N ALA A 372 13.54 5.59 -32.24
CA ALA A 372 12.48 6.60 -32.23
C ALA A 372 11.98 7.00 -30.83
N SER A 373 12.51 6.41 -29.76
CA SER A 373 12.01 6.68 -28.39
C SER A 373 13.04 6.37 -27.31
N THR A 374 12.83 6.94 -26.14
CA THR A 374 13.45 6.50 -24.90
C THR A 374 12.35 6.01 -23.96
N GLN A 375 12.52 4.82 -23.43
CA GLN A 375 11.59 4.18 -22.49
C GLN A 375 12.20 4.19 -21.09
N PHE A 376 11.39 4.54 -20.10
CA PHE A 376 11.76 4.61 -18.69
C PHE A 376 10.85 3.67 -17.92
N PHE A 377 11.42 2.67 -17.28
CA PHE A 377 10.70 1.67 -16.49
C PHE A 377 10.96 1.93 -15.02
N PHE A 378 9.90 2.29 -14.29
CA PHE A 378 9.94 2.53 -12.85
C PHE A 378 9.33 1.33 -12.15
N GLU A 379 10.12 0.63 -11.33
CA GLU A 379 9.58 -0.39 -10.43
C GLU A 379 8.66 0.27 -9.40
N ARG A 380 9.06 1.45 -8.92
CA ARG A 380 8.29 2.26 -7.99
C ARG A 380 8.53 3.74 -8.23
N LEU A 381 7.45 4.49 -8.44
CA LEU A 381 7.44 5.95 -8.47
C LEU A 381 6.74 6.44 -7.19
N PRO A 382 7.44 7.12 -6.27
CA PRO A 382 6.82 7.65 -5.06
C PRO A 382 5.88 8.81 -5.37
N GLN A 383 5.02 9.15 -4.42
CA GLN A 383 4.24 10.38 -4.44
C GLN A 383 5.15 11.60 -4.46
N GLY A 384 4.86 12.59 -5.33
CA GLY A 384 5.63 13.84 -5.44
C GLY A 384 5.43 14.60 -6.74
#